data_a952d774a5e0740237245e92e0d39104
#
_entry.id   a952d774a5e0740237245e92e0d39104
#
_cell.length_a   1.000
_cell.length_b   1.000
_cell.length_c   1.000
_cell.angle_alpha   90.00
_cell.angle_beta   90.00
_cell.angle_gamma   90.00
#
_symmetry.space_group_name_H-M   'P 1'
#
loop_
_entity.id
_entity.type
_entity.pdbx_description
1 polymer ?
#
loop_
_entity_poly.entity_id
_entity_poly.type
_entity_poly.pdbx_seq_one_letter_code
_entity_poly.pdbx_strand_id
1 'polypeptide(L)'
;MSDFFHSPIVREALQEIQDLQEKLMTDVMSGMLIGHGPDKQQEQINVMRSLIEKQKNFIFRLNLTDDPKALEMKEQIMESAQMLGMKEGENINDFFDKLGQTLDRLEQTIDREP
;
A
#
# COMPACT_ATOMS: atom_id res chain seq x y z
N MET A 1 -26.16 -9.75 9.00
CA MET A 1 -25.22 -8.74 9.48
C MET A 1 -23.80 -9.24 9.35
N SER A 2 -22.94 -8.49 8.73
CA SER A 2 -21.56 -8.94 8.51
C SER A 2 -20.68 -8.56 9.70
N ASP A 3 -19.90 -9.52 10.19
CA ASP A 3 -18.93 -9.29 11.26
C ASP A 3 -17.54 -8.99 10.73
N PHE A 4 -17.44 -8.65 9.44
CA PHE A 4 -16.16 -8.43 8.77
C PHE A 4 -15.30 -7.42 9.53
N PHE A 5 -15.84 -6.23 9.85
CA PHE A 5 -15.09 -5.18 10.52
C PHE A 5 -14.93 -5.40 12.02
N HIS A 6 -15.59 -6.42 12.58
CA HIS A 6 -15.42 -6.83 13.97
C HIS A 6 -14.42 -7.97 14.12
N SER A 7 -13.99 -8.56 13.02
CA SER A 7 -12.98 -9.62 13.05
C SER A 7 -11.64 -9.09 13.55
N PRO A 8 -11.01 -9.73 14.54
CA PRO A 8 -9.68 -9.31 15.00
C PRO A 8 -8.65 -9.27 13.88
N ILE A 9 -8.71 -10.22 12.95
CA ILE A 9 -7.77 -10.27 11.82
C ILE A 9 -7.92 -9.04 10.93
N VAL A 10 -9.16 -8.64 10.65
CA VAL A 10 -9.43 -7.47 9.80
C VAL A 10 -9.01 -6.19 10.51
N ARG A 11 -9.31 -6.06 11.80
CA ARG A 11 -8.92 -4.88 12.59
C ARG A 11 -7.41 -4.74 12.67
N GLU A 12 -6.71 -5.84 12.85
CA GLU A 12 -5.26 -5.86 12.87
C GLU A 12 -4.68 -5.46 11.52
N ALA A 13 -5.24 -5.98 10.42
CA ALA A 13 -4.81 -5.63 9.08
C ALA A 13 -4.99 -4.13 8.79
N LEU A 14 -6.13 -3.56 9.20
CA LEU A 14 -6.39 -2.13 9.07
C LEU A 14 -5.37 -1.30 9.85
N GLN A 15 -5.09 -1.71 11.08
CA GLN A 15 -4.13 -1.01 11.92
C GLN A 15 -2.74 -1.04 11.30
N GLU A 16 -2.32 -2.19 10.77
CA GLU A 16 -1.02 -2.31 10.12
C GLU A 16 -0.93 -1.41 8.88
N ILE A 17 -1.99 -1.35 8.08
CA ILE A 17 -2.02 -0.46 6.91
C ILE A 17 -1.91 0.99 7.34
N GLN A 18 -2.66 1.41 8.37
CA GLN A 18 -2.61 2.77 8.87
C GLN A 18 -1.23 3.12 9.41
N ASP A 19 -0.61 2.21 10.16
CA ASP A 19 0.72 2.43 10.71
C ASP A 19 1.76 2.63 9.60
N LEU A 20 1.68 1.82 8.54
CA LEU A 20 2.60 1.93 7.40
C LEU A 20 2.36 3.23 6.63
N GLN A 21 1.11 3.63 6.47
CA GLN A 21 0.78 4.90 5.81
C GLN A 21 1.30 6.09 6.61
N GLU A 22 1.16 6.06 7.92
CA GLU A 22 1.67 7.11 8.80
C GLU A 22 3.20 7.18 8.74
N LYS A 23 3.86 6.05 8.75
CA LYS A 23 5.32 6.00 8.65
C LYS A 23 5.78 6.60 7.32
N LEU A 24 5.15 6.21 6.23
CA LEU A 24 5.50 6.73 4.91
C LEU A 24 5.27 8.24 4.84
N MET A 25 4.13 8.72 5.36
CA MET A 25 3.83 10.13 5.37
C MET A 25 4.82 10.92 6.22
N THR A 26 5.19 10.41 7.39
CA THR A 26 6.19 11.02 8.25
C THR A 26 7.52 11.15 7.53
N ASP A 27 7.95 10.08 6.85
CA ASP A 27 9.19 10.09 6.08
C ASP A 27 9.16 11.12 4.96
N VAL A 28 8.03 11.22 4.25
CA VAL A 28 7.86 12.22 3.18
C VAL A 28 7.93 13.63 3.76
N MET A 29 7.21 13.89 4.84
CA MET A 29 7.14 15.22 5.45
C MET A 29 8.47 15.67 6.05
N SER A 30 9.26 14.72 6.54
CA SER A 30 10.59 15.03 7.08
C SER A 30 11.67 15.12 6.01
N GLY A 31 11.31 14.91 4.74
CA GLY A 31 12.28 14.94 3.64
C GLY A 31 13.19 13.73 3.58
N MET A 32 12.88 12.66 4.32
CA MET A 32 13.74 11.49 4.40
C MET A 32 13.72 10.62 3.14
N LEU A 33 12.81 10.89 2.21
CA LEU A 33 12.78 10.16 0.94
C LEU A 33 13.87 10.57 -0.04
N ILE A 34 14.54 11.70 0.23
CA ILE A 34 15.52 12.27 -0.69
C ILE A 34 16.86 12.41 0.02
N GLY A 35 17.91 11.79 -0.53
CA GLY A 35 19.29 12.08 -0.15
C GLY A 35 19.81 11.44 1.13
N HIS A 36 19.17 10.41 1.64
CA HIS A 36 19.57 9.77 2.91
C HIS A 36 20.30 8.45 2.75
N GLY A 37 20.80 8.18 1.55
CA GLY A 37 21.67 7.04 1.31
C GLY A 37 20.90 5.73 1.04
N PRO A 38 21.67 4.69 0.62
CA PRO A 38 21.06 3.43 0.17
C PRO A 38 20.28 2.70 1.25
N ASP A 39 20.72 2.75 2.51
CA ASP A 39 20.05 2.03 3.60
C ASP A 39 18.66 2.58 3.85
N LYS A 40 18.51 3.90 3.84
CA LYS A 40 17.22 4.55 4.03
C LYS A 40 16.29 4.32 2.83
N GLN A 41 16.83 4.37 1.63
CA GLN A 41 16.06 4.09 0.43
C GLN A 41 15.55 2.65 0.44
N GLN A 42 16.38 1.70 0.86
CA GLN A 42 15.97 0.30 0.98
C GLN A 42 14.87 0.13 2.01
N GLU A 43 14.99 0.80 3.15
CA GLU A 43 13.97 0.76 4.20
C GLU A 43 12.63 1.27 3.68
N GLN A 44 12.62 2.38 2.93
CA GLN A 44 11.42 2.96 2.36
C GLN A 44 10.78 2.03 1.34
N ILE A 45 11.59 1.41 0.48
CA ILE A 45 11.09 0.42 -0.49
C ILE A 45 10.43 -0.74 0.25
N ASN A 46 11.05 -1.22 1.31
CA ASN A 46 10.49 -2.32 2.10
C ASN A 46 9.14 -1.94 2.72
N VAL A 47 9.02 -0.72 3.24
CA VAL A 47 7.77 -0.20 3.80
C VAL A 47 6.69 -0.14 2.71
N MET A 48 7.03 0.39 1.54
CA MET A 48 6.10 0.49 0.42
C MET A 48 5.65 -0.89 -0.07
N ARG A 49 6.56 -1.86 -0.16
CA ARG A 49 6.20 -3.23 -0.53
C ARG A 49 5.24 -3.85 0.47
N SER A 50 5.51 -3.68 1.76
CA SER A 50 4.64 -4.18 2.82
C SER A 50 3.26 -3.55 2.72
N LEU A 51 3.19 -2.25 2.47
CA LEU A 51 1.93 -1.53 2.33
C LEU A 51 1.12 -2.05 1.14
N ILE A 52 1.76 -2.20 -0.01
CA ILE A 52 1.12 -2.71 -1.23
C ILE A 52 0.56 -4.11 -0.98
N GLU A 53 1.37 -5.00 -0.40
CA GLU A 53 0.96 -6.37 -0.13
C GLU A 53 -0.22 -6.45 0.82
N LYS A 54 -0.18 -5.66 1.89
CA LYS A 54 -1.27 -5.63 2.87
C LYS A 54 -2.55 -5.05 2.27
N GLN A 55 -2.43 -4.04 1.43
CA GLN A 55 -3.59 -3.47 0.74
C GLN A 55 -4.19 -4.46 -0.27
N LYS A 56 -3.34 -5.20 -1.01
CA LYS A 56 -3.82 -6.24 -1.91
C LYS A 56 -4.61 -7.30 -1.16
N ASN A 57 -4.06 -7.79 -0.06
CA ASN A 57 -4.71 -8.81 0.76
C ASN A 57 -6.01 -8.29 1.36
N PHE A 58 -6.03 -7.04 1.78
CA PHE A 58 -7.21 -6.42 2.35
C PHE A 58 -8.32 -6.29 1.31
N ILE A 59 -7.99 -5.84 0.10
CA ILE A 59 -8.96 -5.73 -1.00
C ILE A 59 -9.53 -7.10 -1.34
N PHE A 60 -8.69 -8.14 -1.35
CA PHE A 60 -9.16 -9.50 -1.58
C PHE A 60 -10.24 -9.88 -0.55
N ARG A 61 -10.00 -9.56 0.72
CA ARG A 61 -10.97 -9.83 1.79
C ARG A 61 -12.24 -8.99 1.63
N LEU A 62 -12.11 -7.73 1.22
CA LEU A 62 -13.27 -6.86 0.97
C LEU A 62 -14.16 -7.43 -0.11
N ASN A 63 -13.59 -8.08 -1.12
CA ASN A 63 -14.36 -8.69 -2.19
C ASN A 63 -15.14 -9.92 -1.75
N LEU A 64 -14.81 -10.48 -0.59
CA LEU A 64 -15.48 -11.67 -0.05
C LEU A 64 -16.65 -11.33 0.88
N THR A 65 -16.93 -10.07 1.14
CA THR A 65 -18.00 -9.66 2.03
C THR A 65 -19.03 -8.81 1.32
N ASP A 66 -20.28 -8.90 1.77
CA ASP A 66 -21.40 -8.10 1.27
C ASP A 66 -21.65 -6.86 2.12
N ASP A 67 -20.81 -6.59 3.11
CA ASP A 67 -20.99 -5.44 4.00
C ASP A 67 -20.89 -4.13 3.22
N PRO A 68 -21.89 -3.23 3.34
CA PRO A 68 -21.85 -1.94 2.65
C PRO A 68 -20.62 -1.10 2.97
N LYS A 69 -20.11 -1.22 4.19
CA LYS A 69 -18.88 -0.52 4.59
C LYS A 69 -17.66 -1.01 3.82
N ALA A 70 -17.66 -2.30 3.44
CA ALA A 70 -16.59 -2.86 2.63
C ALA A 70 -16.56 -2.22 1.24
N LEU A 71 -17.72 -1.96 0.65
CA LEU A 71 -17.81 -1.28 -0.63
C LEU A 71 -17.28 0.16 -0.55
N GLU A 72 -17.65 0.89 0.50
CA GLU A 72 -17.13 2.24 0.74
C GLU A 72 -15.62 2.23 0.84
N MET A 73 -15.08 1.31 1.62
CA MET A 73 -13.65 1.21 1.85
C MET A 73 -12.91 0.86 0.58
N LYS A 74 -13.48 -0.03 -0.23
CA LYS A 74 -12.93 -0.38 -1.53
C LYS A 74 -12.87 0.84 -2.45
N GLU A 75 -13.92 1.65 -2.46
CA GLU A 75 -13.95 2.88 -3.24
C GLU A 75 -12.86 3.86 -2.78
N GLN A 76 -12.68 4.02 -1.47
CA GLN A 76 -11.64 4.88 -0.93
C GLN A 76 -10.24 4.40 -1.35
N ILE A 77 -10.00 3.10 -1.32
CA ILE A 77 -8.73 2.54 -1.75
C ILE A 77 -8.52 2.79 -3.24
N MET A 78 -9.55 2.63 -4.05
CA MET A 78 -9.47 2.90 -5.49
C MET A 78 -9.19 4.37 -5.77
N GLU A 79 -9.83 5.29 -5.04
CA GLU A 79 -9.56 6.73 -5.17
C GLU A 79 -8.11 7.04 -4.83
N SER A 80 -7.59 6.46 -3.74
CA SER A 80 -6.19 6.63 -3.36
C SER A 80 -5.26 6.13 -4.45
N ALA A 81 -5.58 4.96 -5.04
CA ALA A 81 -4.78 4.39 -6.12
C ALA A 81 -4.79 5.30 -7.36
N GLN A 82 -5.93 5.91 -7.67
CA GLN A 82 -6.02 6.86 -8.78
C GLN A 82 -5.16 8.10 -8.53
N MET A 83 -5.11 8.57 -7.30
CA MET A 83 -4.23 9.69 -6.93
C MET A 83 -2.77 9.33 -7.11
N LEU A 84 -2.42 8.04 -6.98
CA LEU A 84 -1.06 7.55 -7.18
C LEU A 84 -0.75 7.21 -8.64
N GLY A 85 -1.71 7.40 -9.55
CA GLY A 85 -1.51 7.19 -10.97
C GLY A 85 -2.28 6.06 -11.61
N MET A 86 -3.14 5.37 -10.86
CA MET A 86 -4.00 4.35 -11.46
C MET A 86 -4.97 5.00 -12.44
N LYS A 87 -5.09 4.41 -13.62
CA LYS A 87 -5.99 4.91 -14.66
C LYS A 87 -7.41 4.48 -14.39
N GLU A 88 -8.37 5.30 -14.83
CA GLU A 88 -9.77 4.95 -14.74
C GLU A 88 -10.03 3.66 -15.52
N GLY A 89 -10.73 2.72 -14.90
CA GLY A 89 -11.00 1.42 -15.49
C GLY A 89 -9.87 0.40 -15.36
N GLU A 90 -8.72 0.79 -14.83
CA GLU A 90 -7.61 -0.13 -14.60
C GLU A 90 -7.95 -1.04 -13.42
N ASN A 91 -7.54 -2.32 -13.51
CA ASN A 91 -7.69 -3.25 -12.40
C ASN A 91 -6.70 -2.89 -11.30
N ILE A 92 -7.20 -2.77 -10.06
CA ILE A 92 -6.37 -2.34 -8.94
C ILE A 92 -5.25 -3.33 -8.62
N ASN A 93 -5.47 -4.63 -8.83
CA ASN A 93 -4.43 -5.63 -8.62
C ASN A 93 -3.31 -5.46 -9.65
N ASP A 94 -3.65 -5.18 -10.90
CA ASP A 94 -2.67 -4.90 -11.94
C ASP A 94 -1.87 -3.64 -11.62
N PHE A 95 -2.54 -2.62 -11.08
CA PHE A 95 -1.88 -1.40 -10.66
C PHE A 95 -0.86 -1.66 -9.54
N PHE A 96 -1.24 -2.45 -8.53
CA PHE A 96 -0.33 -2.82 -7.45
C PHE A 96 0.86 -3.64 -7.96
N ASP A 97 0.63 -4.53 -8.93
CA ASP A 97 1.71 -5.30 -9.54
C ASP A 97 2.71 -4.38 -10.26
N LYS A 98 2.22 -3.37 -10.95
CA LYS A 98 3.08 -2.36 -11.60
C LYS A 98 3.89 -1.58 -10.58
N LEU A 99 3.27 -1.19 -9.47
CA LEU A 99 3.99 -0.52 -8.38
C LEU A 99 5.09 -1.40 -7.83
N GLY A 100 4.80 -2.69 -7.63
CA GLY A 100 5.79 -3.66 -7.18
C GLY A 100 6.98 -3.76 -8.13
N GLN A 101 6.71 -3.79 -9.45
CA GLN A 101 7.75 -3.81 -10.45
C GLN A 101 8.60 -2.53 -10.43
N THR A 102 7.96 -1.39 -10.22
CA THR A 102 8.66 -0.11 -10.09
C THR A 102 9.60 -0.14 -8.87
N LEU A 103 9.12 -0.68 -7.75
CA LEU A 103 9.93 -0.82 -6.55
C LEU A 103 11.11 -1.78 -6.78
N ASP A 104 10.90 -2.86 -7.55
CA ASP A 104 11.98 -3.78 -7.91
C ASP A 104 13.08 -3.07 -8.69
N ARG A 105 12.71 -2.22 -9.64
CA ARG A 105 13.68 -1.44 -10.42
C ARG A 105 14.45 -0.46 -9.55
N LEU A 106 13.75 0.21 -8.65
CA LEU A 106 14.39 1.15 -7.71
C LEU A 106 15.38 0.42 -6.81
N GLU A 107 15.00 -0.77 -6.33
CA GLU A 107 15.87 -1.58 -5.49
C GLU A 107 17.13 -2.01 -6.24
N GLN A 108 17.00 -2.41 -7.50
CA GLN A 108 18.14 -2.76 -8.33
C GLN A 108 19.09 -1.58 -8.51
N THR A 109 18.55 -0.38 -8.63
CA THR A 109 19.35 0.83 -8.75
C THR A 109 20.18 1.08 -7.49
N ILE A 110 19.57 0.85 -6.31
CA ILE A 110 20.26 0.99 -5.03
C ILE A 110 21.41 -0.01 -4.92
N ASP A 111 21.17 -1.26 -5.28
CA ASP A 111 22.16 -2.34 -5.19
C ASP A 111 23.36 -2.12 -6.10
N ARG A 112 23.22 -1.30 -7.14
CA ARG A 112 24.29 -1.03 -8.09
C ARG A 112 25.22 0.11 -7.66
N GLU A 113 24.86 0.83 -6.65
CA GLU A 113 25.70 1.91 -6.15
C GLU A 113 26.92 1.34 -5.43
N PRO A 114 28.13 1.80 -5.76
CA PRO A 114 29.32 1.34 -5.10
C PRO A 114 29.41 1.78 -3.64
#